data_4b4425ab469a159588394b4aeaaccdc6
#
_entry.id   4b4425ab469a159588394b4aeaaccdc6
#
_cell.length_a   1.000
_cell.length_b   1.000
_cell.length_c   1.000
_cell.angle_alpha   90.00
_cell.angle_beta   90.00
_cell.angle_gamma   90.00
#
_symmetry.space_group_name_H-M   'P 1'
#
loop_
_entity.id
_entity.type
_entity.pdbx_description
1 polymer ?
#
loop_
_entity_poly.entity_id
_entity_poly.type
_entity_poly.pdbx_seq_one_letter_code
_entity_poly.pdbx_strand_id
1 'polypeptide(L)'
;MRQRRNRHQKSNSEQIMMEYKYKIDIANIEDTETLVKFQLAMAKESEGTELDYETVREGVKAGIADDSKATYLVARNENGEVLGSLMLTTEWSDWNNCNYYWIQSVYVRPESRHQGVFKELFDFAKTIAQSEGAGALRLYVDRNNINAQKVYQSLGMRESHYLMYEL
;
A
#
# COMPACT_ATOMS: atom_id res chain seq x y z
N MET A 1 53.99 13.68 -17.89
CA MET A 1 52.90 13.29 -18.82
C MET A 1 52.40 11.93 -18.45
N ARG A 2 51.27 11.82 -17.76
CA ARG A 2 50.47 10.60 -17.60
C ARG A 2 49.02 11.02 -17.49
N GLN A 3 48.28 10.92 -18.59
CA GLN A 3 46.82 11.05 -18.62
C GLN A 3 46.21 9.90 -17.88
N ARG A 4 45.49 10.19 -16.78
CA ARG A 4 44.60 9.23 -16.14
C ARG A 4 43.22 9.38 -16.77
N ARG A 5 42.80 8.33 -17.44
CA ARG A 5 41.48 8.15 -18.03
C ARG A 5 40.44 8.18 -16.91
N ASN A 6 39.56 9.17 -16.94
CA ASN A 6 38.31 9.16 -16.22
C ASN A 6 37.41 8.07 -16.85
N ARG A 7 37.35 6.90 -16.22
CA ARG A 7 36.29 5.95 -16.50
C ARG A 7 35.06 6.45 -15.74
N HIS A 8 34.09 6.88 -16.48
CA HIS A 8 32.74 7.13 -16.02
C HIS A 8 32.25 5.92 -15.23
N GLN A 9 32.05 6.09 -13.93
CA GLN A 9 31.12 5.28 -13.19
C GLN A 9 29.73 5.62 -13.74
N LYS A 10 29.26 4.83 -14.68
CA LYS A 10 27.81 4.71 -14.94
C LYS A 10 27.22 4.19 -13.65
N SER A 11 26.48 5.05 -12.95
CA SER A 11 25.66 4.66 -11.83
C SER A 11 24.72 3.56 -12.30
N ASN A 12 24.69 2.45 -11.57
CA ASN A 12 23.77 1.34 -11.74
C ASN A 12 22.35 1.78 -11.31
N SER A 13 21.78 2.75 -11.97
CA SER A 13 20.37 3.12 -11.90
C SER A 13 19.63 2.58 -13.13
N GLU A 14 20.00 1.40 -13.59
CA GLU A 14 19.04 0.54 -14.25
C GLU A 14 18.18 -0.09 -13.15
N GLN A 15 17.33 0.76 -12.54
CA GLN A 15 16.12 0.29 -11.90
C GLN A 15 15.46 -0.62 -12.92
N ILE A 16 15.27 -1.89 -12.54
CA ILE A 16 14.34 -2.78 -13.19
C ILE A 16 13.01 -2.02 -13.18
N MET A 17 12.67 -1.38 -14.30
CA MET A 17 11.33 -0.80 -14.48
C MET A 17 10.41 -2.01 -14.52
N MET A 18 9.79 -2.29 -13.37
CA MET A 18 8.66 -3.19 -13.34
C MET A 18 7.59 -2.56 -14.25
N GLU A 19 7.29 -3.23 -15.34
CA GLU A 19 6.24 -2.80 -16.27
C GLU A 19 4.91 -3.09 -15.59
N TYR A 20 4.36 -2.09 -14.91
CA TYR A 20 3.04 -2.17 -14.30
C TYR A 20 1.97 -2.08 -15.39
N LYS A 21 0.96 -2.93 -15.31
CA LYS A 21 -0.24 -2.85 -16.15
C LYS A 21 -1.09 -1.62 -15.81
N TYR A 22 -1.01 -1.18 -14.56
CA TYR A 22 -1.75 -0.05 -14.04
C TYR A 22 -0.79 1.07 -13.63
N LYS A 23 -1.25 2.30 -13.69
CA LYS A 23 -0.51 3.42 -13.13
C LYS A 23 -0.72 3.45 -11.61
N ILE A 24 0.35 3.22 -10.84
CA ILE A 24 0.32 3.29 -9.38
C ILE A 24 0.84 4.66 -8.96
N ASP A 25 0.01 5.42 -8.25
CA ASP A 25 0.32 6.76 -7.76
C ASP A 25 0.10 6.85 -6.24
N ILE A 26 0.76 7.82 -5.61
CA ILE A 26 0.36 8.31 -4.29
C ILE A 26 -0.90 9.15 -4.49
N ALA A 27 -1.94 8.87 -3.71
CA ALA A 27 -3.20 9.60 -3.77
C ALA A 27 -3.03 11.08 -3.38
N ASN A 28 -3.83 11.92 -3.97
CA ASN A 28 -3.90 13.34 -3.66
C ASN A 28 -5.32 13.75 -3.21
N ILE A 29 -5.52 15.02 -2.90
CA ILE A 29 -6.79 15.51 -2.36
C ILE A 29 -7.99 15.27 -3.28
N GLU A 30 -7.78 15.18 -4.59
CA GLU A 30 -8.83 14.92 -5.58
C GLU A 30 -9.35 13.47 -5.49
N ASP A 31 -8.56 12.57 -4.92
CA ASP A 31 -8.93 11.17 -4.71
C ASP A 31 -9.81 10.94 -3.48
N THR A 32 -9.97 11.95 -2.62
CA THR A 32 -10.66 11.83 -1.34
C THR A 32 -12.00 11.11 -1.45
N GLU A 33 -12.87 11.56 -2.33
CA GLU A 33 -14.22 11.00 -2.45
C GLU A 33 -14.22 9.54 -2.95
N THR A 34 -13.27 9.19 -3.81
CA THR A 34 -13.10 7.81 -4.26
C THR A 34 -12.61 6.91 -3.12
N LEU A 35 -11.63 7.38 -2.36
CA LEU A 35 -11.12 6.65 -1.19
C LEU A 35 -12.17 6.49 -0.11
N VAL A 36 -12.98 7.52 0.16
CA VAL A 36 -14.11 7.43 1.10
C VAL A 36 -15.09 6.34 0.67
N LYS A 37 -15.50 6.32 -0.60
CA LYS A 37 -16.38 5.28 -1.13
C LYS A 37 -15.78 3.88 -0.96
N PHE A 38 -14.47 3.74 -1.14
CA PHE A 38 -13.78 2.46 -0.95
C PHE A 38 -13.79 2.02 0.52
N GLN A 39 -13.57 2.94 1.47
CA GLN A 39 -13.64 2.63 2.90
C GLN A 39 -15.05 2.18 3.31
N LEU A 40 -16.08 2.90 2.87
CA LEU A 40 -17.48 2.56 3.16
C LEU A 40 -17.84 1.19 2.58
N ALA A 41 -17.46 0.93 1.33
CA ALA A 41 -17.71 -0.34 0.67
C ALA A 41 -16.96 -1.50 1.35
N MET A 42 -15.70 -1.29 1.69
CA MET A 42 -14.86 -2.29 2.37
C MET A 42 -15.46 -2.68 3.73
N ALA A 43 -15.81 -1.71 4.57
CA ALA A 43 -16.38 -1.98 5.89
C ALA A 43 -17.70 -2.73 5.79
N LYS A 44 -18.54 -2.39 4.82
CA LYS A 44 -19.80 -3.08 4.58
C LYS A 44 -19.59 -4.50 4.07
N GLU A 45 -18.65 -4.71 3.15
CA GLU A 45 -18.38 -6.04 2.57
C GLU A 45 -17.67 -6.98 3.55
N SER A 46 -16.70 -6.48 4.32
CA SER A 46 -15.86 -7.32 5.19
C SER A 46 -16.44 -7.55 6.58
N GLU A 47 -17.15 -6.56 7.12
CA GLU A 47 -17.58 -6.54 8.53
C GLU A 47 -19.08 -6.31 8.69
N GLY A 48 -19.81 -6.01 7.60
CA GLY A 48 -21.22 -5.66 7.66
C GLY A 48 -21.48 -4.34 8.39
N THR A 49 -20.44 -3.53 8.59
CA THR A 49 -20.49 -2.28 9.36
C THR A 49 -20.77 -1.09 8.46
N GLU A 50 -21.69 -0.23 8.89
CA GLU A 50 -21.93 1.06 8.27
C GLU A 50 -21.11 2.14 8.99
N LEU A 51 -20.20 2.76 8.27
CA LEU A 51 -19.38 3.84 8.78
C LEU A 51 -20.06 5.20 8.54
N ASP A 52 -19.79 6.16 9.45
CA ASP A 52 -20.21 7.55 9.26
C ASP A 52 -19.39 8.22 8.15
N TYR A 53 -20.06 8.70 7.12
CA TYR A 53 -19.43 9.28 5.94
C TYR A 53 -18.52 10.47 6.27
N GLU A 54 -18.98 11.42 7.11
CA GLU A 54 -18.19 12.61 7.42
C GLU A 54 -16.94 12.26 8.24
N THR A 55 -17.04 11.34 9.17
CA THR A 55 -15.91 10.84 9.96
C THR A 55 -14.85 10.20 9.04
N VAL A 56 -15.28 9.34 8.11
CA VAL A 56 -14.37 8.70 7.15
C VAL A 56 -13.74 9.74 6.22
N ARG A 57 -14.53 10.69 5.74
CA ARG A 57 -14.07 11.74 4.84
C ARG A 57 -12.98 12.61 5.48
N GLU A 58 -13.21 13.06 6.70
CA GLU A 58 -12.20 13.86 7.42
C GLU A 58 -10.97 13.02 7.77
N GLY A 59 -11.13 11.72 8.09
CA GLY A 59 -10.02 10.79 8.32
C GLY A 59 -9.16 10.59 7.07
N VAL A 60 -9.77 10.36 5.90
CA VAL A 60 -9.06 10.23 4.62
C VAL A 60 -8.32 11.52 4.26
N LYS A 61 -8.96 12.68 4.40
CA LYS A 61 -8.31 13.98 4.17
C LYS A 61 -7.10 14.20 5.09
N ALA A 62 -7.26 13.90 6.37
CA ALA A 62 -6.17 14.04 7.34
C ALA A 62 -4.99 13.13 7.00
N GLY A 63 -5.26 11.91 6.52
CA GLY A 63 -4.22 10.98 6.08
C GLY A 63 -3.52 11.44 4.79
N ILE A 64 -4.26 12.00 3.81
CA ILE A 64 -3.68 12.54 2.57
C ILE A 64 -2.81 13.79 2.86
N ALA A 65 -3.23 14.60 3.82
CA ALA A 65 -2.56 15.88 4.14
C ALA A 65 -1.29 15.73 5.00
N ASP A 66 -1.05 14.56 5.58
CA ASP A 66 0.01 14.34 6.56
C ASP A 66 0.62 12.94 6.41
N ASP A 67 1.76 12.87 5.73
CA ASP A 67 2.49 11.62 5.47
C ASP A 67 2.91 10.88 6.75
N SER A 68 2.97 11.57 7.89
CA SER A 68 3.23 10.93 9.18
C SER A 68 2.05 10.09 9.69
N LYS A 69 0.85 10.35 9.18
CA LYS A 69 -0.35 9.57 9.49
C LYS A 69 -0.52 8.40 8.53
N ALA A 70 -0.50 8.68 7.23
CA ALA A 70 -0.74 7.67 6.22
C ALA A 70 -0.23 8.09 4.83
N THR A 71 0.08 7.10 4.01
CA THR A 71 0.30 7.27 2.57
C THR A 71 -0.68 6.36 1.84
N TYR A 72 -1.62 6.94 1.10
CA TYR A 72 -2.53 6.17 0.26
C TYR A 72 -1.92 5.92 -1.11
N LEU A 73 -1.96 4.68 -1.57
CA LEU A 73 -1.61 4.28 -2.93
C LEU A 73 -2.88 3.97 -3.71
N VAL A 74 -2.93 4.40 -4.96
CA VAL A 74 -4.04 4.16 -5.88
C VAL A 74 -3.55 3.53 -7.17
N ALA A 75 -4.30 2.56 -7.69
CA ALA A 75 -4.07 1.98 -9.00
C ALA A 75 -5.08 2.56 -9.99
N ARG A 76 -4.58 3.12 -11.10
CA ARG A 76 -5.41 3.75 -12.14
C ARG A 76 -5.34 2.97 -13.44
N ASN A 77 -6.46 2.93 -14.15
CA ASN A 77 -6.49 2.46 -15.53
C ASN A 77 -6.00 3.56 -16.50
N GLU A 78 -5.99 3.24 -17.79
CA GLU A 78 -5.56 4.15 -18.86
C GLU A 78 -6.44 5.43 -18.95
N ASN A 79 -7.67 5.38 -18.47
CA ASN A 79 -8.58 6.53 -18.42
C ASN A 79 -8.40 7.38 -17.15
N GLY A 80 -7.48 7.02 -16.27
CA GLY A 80 -7.24 7.70 -14.99
C GLY A 80 -8.20 7.31 -13.86
N GLU A 81 -9.11 6.36 -14.09
CA GLU A 81 -10.03 5.89 -13.06
C GLU A 81 -9.31 5.04 -12.01
N VAL A 82 -9.59 5.29 -10.74
CA VAL A 82 -9.05 4.51 -9.62
C VAL A 82 -9.79 3.18 -9.52
N LEU A 83 -9.05 2.08 -9.68
CA LEU A 83 -9.56 0.72 -9.63
C LEU A 83 -9.43 0.07 -8.26
N GLY A 84 -8.47 0.52 -7.49
CA GLY A 84 -8.20 0.02 -6.14
C GLY A 84 -7.23 0.91 -5.39
N SER A 85 -7.13 0.70 -4.09
CA SER A 85 -6.23 1.43 -3.20
C SER A 85 -5.77 0.57 -2.04
N LEU A 86 -4.70 1.00 -1.42
CA LEU A 86 -4.28 0.59 -0.08
C LEU A 86 -3.70 1.79 0.67
N MET A 87 -3.66 1.69 1.98
CA MET A 87 -3.04 2.68 2.86
C MET A 87 -1.79 2.10 3.50
N LEU A 88 -0.72 2.87 3.54
CA LEU A 88 0.48 2.57 4.31
C LEU A 88 0.53 3.44 5.57
N THR A 89 0.86 2.82 6.69
CA THR A 89 1.20 3.52 7.94
C THR A 89 2.55 3.00 8.45
N THR A 90 3.15 3.70 9.40
CA THR A 90 4.46 3.33 9.95
C THR A 90 4.39 3.03 11.43
N GLU A 91 5.24 2.11 11.88
CA GLU A 91 5.48 1.76 13.27
C GLU A 91 6.98 1.84 13.54
N TRP A 92 7.40 2.64 14.51
CA TRP A 92 8.81 2.74 14.87
C TRP A 92 9.28 1.50 15.64
N SER A 93 10.41 0.96 15.24
CA SER A 93 11.12 -0.11 15.95
C SER A 93 12.42 0.43 16.54
N ASP A 94 12.48 0.56 17.86
CA ASP A 94 13.69 0.92 18.58
C ASP A 94 14.75 -0.21 18.52
N TRP A 95 14.32 -1.47 18.45
CA TRP A 95 15.23 -2.61 18.34
C TRP A 95 16.01 -2.63 17.03
N ASN A 96 15.38 -2.18 15.94
CA ASN A 96 15.99 -2.20 14.62
C ASN A 96 16.38 -0.81 14.11
N ASN A 97 16.06 0.25 14.88
CA ASN A 97 16.29 1.64 14.53
C ASN A 97 15.76 1.99 13.12
N CYS A 98 14.56 1.52 12.81
CA CYS A 98 13.88 1.76 11.54
C CYS A 98 12.37 1.67 11.69
N ASN A 99 11.62 2.10 10.68
CA ASN A 99 10.20 1.90 10.61
C ASN A 99 9.83 0.51 10.07
N TYR A 100 8.74 -0.04 10.58
CA TYR A 100 7.96 -1.07 9.89
C TYR A 100 6.81 -0.39 9.16
N TYR A 101 6.49 -0.88 7.97
CA TYR A 101 5.34 -0.41 7.21
C TYR A 101 4.17 -1.37 7.38
N TRP A 102 2.97 -0.81 7.53
CA TRP A 102 1.73 -1.56 7.63
C TRP A 102 0.84 -1.26 6.43
N ILE A 103 0.38 -2.31 5.75
CA ILE A 103 -0.66 -2.23 4.73
C ILE A 103 -2.01 -2.30 5.43
N GLN A 104 -2.85 -1.32 5.17
CA GLN A 104 -4.20 -1.22 5.72
C GLN A 104 -5.17 -0.78 4.63
N SER A 105 -6.48 -0.88 4.89
CA SER A 105 -7.54 -0.33 4.05
C SER A 105 -7.42 -0.74 2.58
N VAL A 106 -7.16 -2.02 2.33
CA VAL A 106 -7.05 -2.56 0.98
C VAL A 106 -8.43 -2.72 0.36
N TYR A 107 -8.66 -2.08 -0.78
CA TYR A 107 -9.87 -2.26 -1.55
C TYR A 107 -9.59 -2.28 -3.04
N VAL A 108 -10.26 -3.19 -3.75
CA VAL A 108 -10.28 -3.24 -5.21
C VAL A 108 -11.74 -3.31 -5.65
N ARG A 109 -12.11 -2.47 -6.61
CA ARG A 109 -13.47 -2.48 -7.18
C ARG A 109 -13.85 -3.91 -7.60
N PRO A 110 -15.08 -4.38 -7.34
CA PRO A 110 -15.48 -5.76 -7.65
C PRO A 110 -15.20 -6.16 -9.10
N GLU A 111 -15.49 -5.29 -10.06
CA GLU A 111 -15.26 -5.50 -11.48
C GLU A 111 -13.78 -5.56 -11.89
N SER A 112 -12.88 -5.09 -11.03
CA SER A 112 -11.43 -5.07 -11.27
C SER A 112 -10.67 -6.14 -10.49
N ARG A 113 -11.37 -6.95 -9.69
CA ARG A 113 -10.77 -8.05 -8.92
C ARG A 113 -10.26 -9.16 -9.84
N HIS A 114 -9.30 -9.93 -9.35
CA HIS A 114 -8.66 -11.04 -10.08
C HIS A 114 -7.91 -10.62 -11.36
N GLN A 115 -7.62 -9.32 -11.52
CA GLN A 115 -6.90 -8.78 -12.67
C GLN A 115 -5.49 -8.26 -12.33
N GLY A 116 -5.01 -8.53 -11.12
CA GLY A 116 -3.66 -8.15 -10.68
C GLY A 116 -3.54 -6.76 -10.03
N VAL A 117 -4.65 -6.01 -9.88
CA VAL A 117 -4.63 -4.65 -9.30
C VAL A 117 -3.97 -4.65 -7.92
N PHE A 118 -4.39 -5.54 -7.02
CA PHE A 118 -3.80 -5.61 -5.68
C PHE A 118 -2.33 -6.04 -5.71
N LYS A 119 -1.97 -6.96 -6.59
CA LYS A 119 -0.57 -7.39 -6.73
C LYS A 119 0.35 -6.21 -7.06
N GLU A 120 -0.02 -5.36 -8.01
CA GLU A 120 0.78 -4.21 -8.40
C GLU A 120 0.83 -3.14 -7.31
N LEU A 121 -0.29 -2.88 -6.61
CA LEU A 121 -0.29 -2.03 -5.41
C LEU A 121 0.66 -2.57 -4.33
N PHE A 122 0.64 -3.87 -4.08
CA PHE A 122 1.51 -4.53 -3.11
C PHE A 122 2.99 -4.44 -3.51
N ASP A 123 3.31 -4.71 -4.77
CA ASP A 123 4.69 -4.64 -5.28
C ASP A 123 5.23 -3.20 -5.18
N PHE A 124 4.39 -2.20 -5.44
CA PHE A 124 4.76 -0.80 -5.27
C PHE A 124 4.94 -0.41 -3.80
N ALA A 125 4.05 -0.85 -2.91
CA ALA A 125 4.18 -0.68 -1.46
C ALA A 125 5.47 -1.31 -0.92
N LYS A 126 5.80 -2.51 -1.39
CA LYS A 126 7.06 -3.20 -1.07
C LYS A 126 8.28 -2.40 -1.53
N THR A 127 8.22 -1.81 -2.72
CA THR A 127 9.30 -0.97 -3.25
C THR A 127 9.49 0.29 -2.39
N ILE A 128 8.40 0.97 -1.98
CA ILE A 128 8.48 2.10 -1.04
C ILE A 128 9.13 1.67 0.27
N ALA A 129 8.62 0.61 0.90
CA ALA A 129 9.16 0.13 2.17
C ALA A 129 10.66 -0.19 2.08
N GLN A 130 11.09 -0.82 0.99
CA GLN A 130 12.51 -1.13 0.75
C GLN A 130 13.36 0.12 0.55
N SER A 131 12.88 1.10 -0.22
CA SER A 131 13.62 2.35 -0.48
C SER A 131 13.79 3.19 0.77
N GLU A 132 12.85 3.11 1.70
CA GLU A 132 12.89 3.79 3.01
C GLU A 132 13.63 2.99 4.10
N GLY A 133 14.22 1.85 3.76
CA GLY A 133 14.96 1.02 4.70
C GLY A 133 14.09 0.37 5.77
N ALA A 134 12.84 0.05 5.44
CA ALA A 134 11.91 -0.56 6.38
C ALA A 134 12.38 -1.93 6.86
N GLY A 135 12.26 -2.18 8.16
CA GLY A 135 12.60 -3.47 8.76
C GLY A 135 11.60 -4.58 8.43
N ALA A 136 10.36 -4.23 8.13
CA ALA A 136 9.32 -5.16 7.67
C ALA A 136 8.18 -4.43 6.95
N LEU A 137 7.48 -5.17 6.09
CA LEU A 137 6.16 -4.82 5.57
C LEU A 137 5.16 -5.79 6.17
N ARG A 138 4.15 -5.27 6.85
CA ARG A 138 3.19 -6.02 7.67
C ARG A 138 1.75 -5.73 7.24
N LEU A 139 0.86 -6.62 7.56
CA LEU A 139 -0.60 -6.42 7.53
C LEU A 139 -1.25 -7.34 8.56
N TYR A 140 -2.50 -7.05 8.91
CA TYR A 140 -3.37 -7.98 9.60
C TYR A 140 -4.57 -8.34 8.71
N VAL A 141 -5.12 -9.50 8.93
CA VAL A 141 -6.24 -10.04 8.17
C VAL A 141 -7.16 -10.82 9.10
N ASP A 142 -8.46 -10.72 8.87
CA ASP A 142 -9.43 -11.54 9.59
C ASP A 142 -9.10 -13.02 9.43
N ARG A 143 -9.13 -13.76 10.55
CA ARG A 143 -8.86 -15.20 10.59
C ARG A 143 -9.79 -16.02 9.71
N ASN A 144 -11.00 -15.53 9.46
CA ASN A 144 -11.99 -16.17 8.61
C ASN A 144 -11.83 -15.79 7.12
N ASN A 145 -11.05 -14.77 6.78
CA ASN A 145 -10.79 -14.35 5.41
C ASN A 145 -9.71 -15.21 4.75
N ILE A 146 -10.03 -16.50 4.55
CA ILE A 146 -9.11 -17.48 3.96
C ILE A 146 -8.64 -17.09 2.56
N ASN A 147 -9.50 -16.43 1.79
CA ASN A 147 -9.14 -15.99 0.44
C ASN A 147 -8.03 -14.93 0.47
N ALA A 148 -8.15 -13.91 1.31
CA ALA A 148 -7.11 -12.89 1.47
C ALA A 148 -5.80 -13.51 1.99
N GLN A 149 -5.87 -14.41 2.98
CA GLN A 149 -4.69 -15.12 3.50
C GLN A 149 -3.92 -15.85 2.39
N LYS A 150 -4.63 -16.56 1.50
CA LYS A 150 -4.01 -17.25 0.35
C LYS A 150 -3.34 -16.27 -0.61
N VAL A 151 -3.94 -15.11 -0.85
CA VAL A 151 -3.34 -14.05 -1.68
C VAL A 151 -2.04 -13.56 -1.05
N TYR A 152 -2.04 -13.22 0.24
CA TYR A 152 -0.85 -12.73 0.94
C TYR A 152 0.27 -13.79 0.96
N GLN A 153 -0.07 -15.04 1.21
CA GLN A 153 0.90 -16.16 1.14
C GLN A 153 1.50 -16.31 -0.26
N SER A 154 0.69 -16.16 -1.32
CA SER A 154 1.18 -16.21 -2.70
C SER A 154 2.13 -15.06 -3.06
N LEU A 155 2.04 -13.93 -2.35
CA LEU A 155 2.95 -12.79 -2.47
C LEU A 155 4.20 -12.91 -1.57
N GLY A 156 4.38 -14.06 -0.90
CA GLY A 156 5.54 -14.36 -0.07
C GLY A 156 5.42 -13.90 1.39
N MET A 157 4.26 -13.44 1.83
CA MET A 157 4.02 -13.13 3.24
C MET A 157 3.84 -14.41 4.06
N ARG A 158 4.22 -14.33 5.32
CA ARG A 158 4.10 -15.44 6.28
C ARG A 158 3.35 -14.96 7.51
N GLU A 159 2.59 -15.87 8.11
CA GLU A 159 1.96 -15.61 9.40
C GLU A 159 3.03 -15.28 10.45
N SER A 160 2.76 -14.25 11.25
CA SER A 160 3.60 -13.86 12.38
C SER A 160 3.28 -14.74 13.59
N HIS A 161 4.24 -14.86 14.51
CA HIS A 161 4.03 -15.51 15.81
C HIS A 161 3.35 -14.59 16.84
N TYR A 162 3.17 -13.31 16.53
CA TYR A 162 2.49 -12.36 17.40
C TYR A 162 0.97 -12.46 17.27
N LEU A 163 0.27 -12.28 18.38
CA LEU A 163 -1.17 -12.12 18.43
C LEU A 163 -1.51 -10.64 18.62
N MET A 164 -2.63 -10.22 18.08
CA MET A 164 -3.18 -8.89 18.31
C MET A 164 -4.14 -8.94 19.50
N TYR A 165 -4.06 -7.95 20.37
CA TYR A 165 -4.97 -7.74 21.49
C TYR A 165 -5.55 -6.34 21.41
N GLU A 166 -6.86 -6.23 21.69
CA GLU A 166 -7.59 -4.98 21.78
C GLU A 166 -8.28 -4.89 23.16
N LEU A 167 -8.52 -3.64 23.64
CA LEU A 167 -9.22 -3.35 24.91
C LEU A 167 -10.65 -2.90 24.61
#